data_b6942f0197952eb289e4cb1aaea517af
#
_entry.id   b6942f0197952eb289e4cb1aaea517af
#
_cell.length_a   1.000
_cell.length_b   1.000
_cell.length_c   1.000
_cell.angle_alpha   90.00
_cell.angle_beta   90.00
_cell.angle_gamma   90.00
#
_symmetry.space_group_name_H-M   'P 1'
#
loop_
_entity.id
_entity.type
_entity.pdbx_description
1 polymer ?
#
loop_
_entity_poly.entity_id
_entity_poly.type
_entity_poly.pdbx_seq_one_letter_code
_entity_poly.pdbx_strand_id
1 'polypeptide(L)'
;NIPSIKMGRCMGMYCRTFDADIHGVNSAAIPKSKKPSITIDRLVEIRAFLSNVLFDTPIKILDVAMEDYAYAGSGRVFHLGELGGMVKLECHASGHYPLLVPPTSLKKYVTGKGTGIQKNQMLLHIYKKWGVEFTDDNAADSYSLARVVSGKHELAYEKDVYDKLQDVKHRER
;
A
#
# COMPACT_ATOMS: atom_id res chain seq x y z
N ASN A 1 4.06 12.79 5.01
CA ASN A 1 3.20 12.06 4.07
C ASN A 1 3.83 10.73 3.74
N ILE A 2 3.05 9.68 3.82
CA ILE A 2 3.51 8.33 3.50
C ILE A 2 2.60 7.80 2.40
N PRO A 3 3.09 7.63 1.17
CA PRO A 3 2.34 6.94 0.14
C PRO A 3 2.34 5.44 0.41
N SER A 4 1.24 4.81 0.16
CA SER A 4 1.12 3.35 0.09
C SER A 4 0.56 2.92 -1.25
N ILE A 5 1.05 1.81 -1.75
CA ILE A 5 0.68 1.28 -3.05
C ILE A 5 0.13 -0.11 -2.86
N LYS A 6 -1.11 -0.35 -3.27
CA LYS A 6 -1.68 -1.67 -3.34
C LYS A 6 -1.72 -2.15 -4.78
N MET A 7 -1.12 -3.31 -5.02
CA MET A 7 -1.20 -4.01 -6.30
C MET A 7 -2.34 -5.01 -6.27
N GLY A 8 -3.41 -4.71 -6.99
CA GLY A 8 -4.58 -5.57 -7.11
C GLY A 8 -5.38 -5.26 -8.37
N ARG A 9 -6.61 -5.77 -8.46
CA ARG A 9 -7.50 -5.50 -9.61
C ARG A 9 -7.77 -4.00 -9.83
N CYS A 10 -7.59 -3.22 -8.78
CA CYS A 10 -7.63 -1.76 -8.81
C CYS A 10 -6.40 -1.29 -8.07
N MET A 11 -5.53 -0.53 -8.73
CA MET A 11 -4.46 0.16 -8.03
C MET A 11 -5.05 1.40 -7.37
N GLY A 12 -4.93 1.45 -6.05
CA GLY A 12 -5.15 2.65 -5.27
C GLY A 12 -3.82 3.10 -4.68
N MET A 13 -3.55 4.39 -4.69
CA MET A 13 -2.44 4.98 -3.98
C MET A 13 -2.98 5.90 -2.91
N TYR A 14 -2.43 5.77 -1.71
CA TYR A 14 -2.74 6.64 -0.59
C TYR A 14 -1.52 7.45 -0.20
N CYS A 15 -1.74 8.75 -0.10
CA CYS A 15 -0.81 9.65 0.54
C CYS A 15 -1.50 10.21 1.78
N ARG A 16 -0.91 10.04 2.95
CA ARG A 16 -1.38 10.65 4.19
C ARG A 16 -0.33 11.59 4.76
N THR A 17 -0.75 12.79 5.11
CA THR A 17 0.01 13.69 5.96
C THR A 17 -0.22 13.29 7.41
N PHE A 18 0.85 13.03 8.14
CA PHE A 18 0.85 12.78 9.58
C PHE A 18 1.21 14.05 10.39
N ASP A 19 0.87 15.24 9.90
CA ASP A 19 0.85 16.39 10.76
C ASP A 19 -0.38 16.34 11.67
N ALA A 20 -0.21 16.67 12.92
CA ALA A 20 -1.16 16.41 13.99
C ALA A 20 -2.55 17.05 13.78
N ASP A 21 -2.66 18.00 12.84
CA ASP A 21 -3.85 18.82 12.67
C ASP A 21 -4.53 18.69 11.30
N ILE A 22 -3.98 17.91 10.35
CA ILE A 22 -4.56 17.77 9.01
C ILE A 22 -4.84 16.30 8.70
N HIS A 23 -6.05 15.85 9.00
CA HIS A 23 -6.57 14.56 8.57
C HIS A 23 -7.02 14.60 7.10
N GLY A 24 -6.10 14.83 6.17
CA GLY A 24 -6.37 14.69 4.75
C GLY A 24 -6.04 13.27 4.28
N VAL A 25 -7.06 12.49 3.95
CA VAL A 25 -6.87 11.23 3.22
C VAL A 25 -7.07 11.53 1.74
N ASN A 26 -5.98 11.66 1.00
CA ASN A 26 -6.06 11.76 -0.45
C ASN A 26 -5.94 10.36 -1.03
N SER A 27 -7.03 9.83 -1.55
CA SER A 27 -6.99 8.63 -2.39
C SER A 27 -7.02 9.03 -3.84
N ALA A 28 -6.06 8.57 -4.60
CA ALA A 28 -6.10 8.66 -6.05
C ALA A 28 -6.28 7.25 -6.61
N ALA A 29 -7.43 6.98 -7.22
CA ALA A 29 -7.65 5.74 -7.95
C ALA A 29 -7.22 5.95 -9.40
N ILE A 30 -6.32 5.12 -9.89
CA ILE A 30 -6.01 5.08 -11.31
C ILE A 30 -7.24 4.50 -12.03
N PRO A 31 -7.80 5.20 -13.05
CA PRO A 31 -9.00 4.75 -13.74
C PRO A 31 -8.90 3.29 -14.21
N LYS A 32 -9.96 2.52 -13.98
CA LYS A 32 -10.03 1.12 -14.41
C LYS A 32 -9.97 1.06 -15.94
N SER A 33 -8.98 0.36 -16.49
CA SER A 33 -9.00 0.02 -17.90
C SER A 33 -10.18 -0.92 -18.20
N LYS A 34 -10.89 -0.67 -19.30
CA LYS A 34 -11.93 -1.58 -19.79
C LYS A 34 -11.36 -2.94 -20.25
N LYS A 35 -10.05 -3.03 -20.47
CA LYS A 35 -9.35 -4.25 -20.85
C LYS A 35 -8.78 -4.96 -19.62
N PRO A 36 -8.97 -6.28 -19.47
CA PRO A 36 -8.53 -7.02 -18.29
C PRO A 36 -7.01 -7.28 -18.24
N SER A 37 -6.25 -6.97 -19.27
CA SER A 37 -4.80 -7.16 -19.36
C SER A 37 -4.04 -5.88 -19.01
N ILE A 38 -2.93 -6.00 -18.28
CA ILE A 38 -1.96 -4.92 -18.15
C ILE A 38 -1.21 -4.86 -19.47
N THR A 39 -1.47 -3.81 -20.25
CA THR A 39 -0.75 -3.49 -21.48
C THR A 39 0.40 -2.55 -21.13
N ILE A 40 1.36 -2.41 -22.08
CA ILE A 40 2.47 -1.46 -21.91
C ILE A 40 1.94 -0.03 -21.70
N ASP A 41 0.87 0.36 -22.41
CA ASP A 41 0.25 1.68 -22.24
C ASP A 41 -0.24 1.89 -20.80
N ARG A 42 -0.82 0.84 -20.21
CA ARG A 42 -1.26 0.89 -18.83
C ARG A 42 -0.11 1.01 -17.84
N LEU A 43 1.00 0.33 -18.08
CA LEU A 43 2.21 0.50 -17.27
C LEU A 43 2.77 1.91 -17.39
N VAL A 44 2.75 2.50 -18.59
CA VAL A 44 3.18 3.89 -18.81
C VAL A 44 2.29 4.88 -18.05
N GLU A 45 0.96 4.72 -18.11
CA GLU A 45 0.03 5.55 -17.33
C GLU A 45 0.29 5.49 -15.83
N ILE A 46 0.48 4.26 -15.31
CA ILE A 46 0.74 4.03 -13.89
C ILE A 46 2.08 4.63 -13.49
N ARG A 47 3.10 4.46 -14.31
CA ARG A 47 4.42 5.03 -14.09
C ARG A 47 4.36 6.56 -14.02
N ALA A 48 3.70 7.20 -14.99
CA ALA A 48 3.54 8.66 -14.99
C ALA A 48 2.84 9.16 -13.72
N PHE A 49 1.78 8.46 -13.29
CA PHE A 49 1.10 8.78 -12.05
C PHE A 49 2.02 8.64 -10.82
N LEU A 50 2.81 7.56 -10.74
CA LEU A 50 3.77 7.36 -9.65
C LEU A 50 4.85 8.43 -9.64
N SER A 51 5.41 8.75 -10.81
CA SER A 51 6.42 9.81 -10.95
C SER A 51 5.88 11.14 -10.41
N ASN A 52 4.67 11.54 -10.80
CA ASN A 52 4.06 12.77 -10.30
C ASN A 52 3.93 12.76 -8.77
N VAL A 53 3.56 11.64 -8.16
CA VAL A 53 3.44 11.55 -6.70
C VAL A 53 4.79 11.54 -6.02
N LEU A 54 5.78 10.82 -6.57
CA LEU A 54 7.08 10.65 -5.92
C LEU A 54 7.99 11.88 -6.08
N PHE A 55 7.89 12.60 -7.20
CA PHE A 55 8.81 13.68 -7.53
C PHE A 55 8.17 15.07 -7.54
N ASP A 56 6.91 15.19 -7.96
CA ASP A 56 6.27 16.48 -8.20
C ASP A 56 5.36 16.95 -7.04
N THR A 57 5.18 16.10 -6.03
CA THR A 57 4.42 16.53 -4.85
C THR A 57 5.25 17.49 -3.98
N PRO A 58 4.66 18.60 -3.51
CA PRO A 58 5.35 19.52 -2.61
C PRO A 58 5.60 18.94 -1.21
N ILE A 59 5.12 17.73 -0.98
CA ILE A 59 5.15 17.08 0.32
C ILE A 59 6.29 16.07 0.34
N LYS A 60 7.17 16.18 1.32
CA LYS A 60 8.26 15.21 1.51
C LYS A 60 7.69 13.84 1.84
N ILE A 61 7.96 12.87 0.99
CA ILE A 61 7.69 11.46 1.25
C ILE A 61 8.76 10.94 2.20
N LEU A 62 8.35 10.37 3.33
CA LEU A 62 9.27 9.84 4.35
C LEU A 62 9.55 8.35 4.14
N ASP A 63 8.54 7.59 3.76
CA ASP A 63 8.66 6.15 3.53
C ASP A 63 7.56 5.66 2.58
N VAL A 64 7.76 4.48 1.99
CA VAL A 64 6.83 3.84 1.06
C VAL A 64 6.57 2.41 1.50
N ALA A 65 5.31 1.99 1.53
CA ALA A 65 4.93 0.60 1.72
C ALA A 65 4.17 0.07 0.50
N MET A 66 4.36 -1.19 0.21
CA MET A 66 3.73 -1.90 -0.89
C MET A 66 3.26 -3.27 -0.42
N GLU A 67 2.09 -3.73 -0.89
CA GLU A 67 1.67 -5.10 -0.64
C GLU A 67 2.61 -6.07 -1.37
N ASP A 68 3.09 -7.08 -0.65
CA ASP A 68 3.90 -8.15 -1.23
C ASP A 68 3.05 -9.08 -2.10
N TYR A 69 3.69 -9.85 -2.95
CA TYR A 69 3.01 -10.79 -3.84
C TYR A 69 2.26 -11.87 -3.05
N ALA A 70 1.01 -12.13 -3.45
CA ALA A 70 0.31 -13.33 -3.00
C ALA A 70 0.79 -14.53 -3.83
N TYR A 71 1.77 -15.27 -3.33
CA TYR A 71 2.38 -16.42 -4.02
C TYR A 71 1.42 -17.56 -4.40
N ALA A 72 0.19 -17.55 -3.86
CA ALA A 72 -0.85 -18.54 -4.16
C ALA A 72 -1.79 -18.15 -5.32
N GLY A 73 -1.52 -17.05 -6.03
CA GLY A 73 -2.39 -16.55 -7.09
C GLY A 73 -2.14 -17.29 -8.42
N SER A 74 -3.15 -17.98 -8.95
CA SER A 74 -3.09 -18.57 -10.29
C SER A 74 -3.42 -17.55 -11.39
N GLY A 75 -2.71 -17.58 -12.52
CA GLY A 75 -3.12 -17.03 -13.80
C GLY A 75 -2.78 -15.58 -14.14
N ARG A 76 -2.37 -14.73 -13.17
CA ARG A 76 -2.01 -13.31 -13.43
C ARG A 76 -0.70 -12.87 -12.75
N VAL A 77 0.07 -13.82 -12.29
CA VAL A 77 1.29 -13.56 -11.50
C VAL A 77 2.32 -12.76 -12.30
N PHE A 78 2.45 -13.03 -13.61
CA PHE A 78 3.40 -12.33 -14.47
C PHE A 78 3.09 -10.82 -14.57
N HIS A 79 1.84 -10.47 -14.82
CA HIS A 79 1.45 -9.05 -14.91
C HIS A 79 1.60 -8.30 -13.59
N LEU A 80 1.36 -8.97 -12.47
CA LEU A 80 1.64 -8.39 -11.16
C LEU A 80 3.15 -8.22 -10.92
N GLY A 81 3.96 -9.16 -11.42
CA GLY A 81 5.41 -9.08 -11.39
C GLY A 81 5.95 -7.89 -12.19
N GLU A 82 5.47 -7.71 -13.44
CA GLU A 82 5.82 -6.57 -14.29
C GLU A 82 5.48 -5.24 -13.62
N LEU A 83 4.26 -5.15 -13.11
CA LEU A 83 3.80 -3.96 -12.40
C LEU A 83 4.63 -3.68 -11.15
N GLY A 84 4.87 -4.70 -10.32
CA GLY A 84 5.65 -4.56 -9.10
C GLY A 84 7.10 -4.17 -9.36
N GLY A 85 7.71 -4.74 -10.40
CA GLY A 85 9.04 -4.36 -10.83
C GLY A 85 9.12 -2.88 -11.23
N MET A 86 8.16 -2.42 -12.02
CA MET A 86 8.08 -1.01 -12.43
C MET A 86 7.89 -0.08 -11.23
N VAL A 87 7.00 -0.43 -10.29
CA VAL A 87 6.76 0.36 -9.08
C VAL A 87 8.02 0.47 -8.22
N LYS A 88 8.75 -0.65 -8.03
CA LYS A 88 10.01 -0.67 -7.28
C LYS A 88 11.08 0.21 -7.93
N LEU A 89 11.20 0.16 -9.26
CA LEU A 89 12.14 1.00 -10.01
C LEU A 89 11.83 2.49 -9.83
N GLU A 90 10.57 2.90 -9.91
CA GLU A 90 10.18 4.31 -9.68
C GLU A 90 10.44 4.74 -8.23
N CYS A 91 10.12 3.89 -7.25
CA CYS A 91 10.45 4.16 -5.85
C CYS A 91 11.97 4.32 -5.66
N HIS A 92 12.77 3.41 -6.22
CA HIS A 92 14.23 3.50 -6.16
C HIS A 92 14.76 4.77 -6.80
N ALA A 93 14.23 5.17 -7.96
CA ALA A 93 14.62 6.41 -8.64
C ALA A 93 14.31 7.65 -7.78
N SER A 94 13.30 7.61 -6.93
CA SER A 94 12.97 8.67 -5.96
C SER A 94 13.73 8.56 -4.62
N GLY A 95 14.66 7.61 -4.49
CA GLY A 95 15.45 7.39 -3.28
C GLY A 95 14.74 6.57 -2.20
N HIS A 96 13.64 5.87 -2.53
CA HIS A 96 12.89 5.06 -1.60
C HIS A 96 13.03 3.56 -1.88
N TYR A 97 13.09 2.78 -0.81
CA TYR A 97 13.05 1.32 -0.86
C TYR A 97 11.73 0.87 -0.22
N PRO A 98 10.73 0.45 -0.99
CA PRO A 98 9.42 0.15 -0.44
C PRO A 98 9.45 -1.02 0.54
N LEU A 99 8.78 -0.86 1.67
CA LEU A 99 8.55 -1.95 2.61
C LEU A 99 7.51 -2.90 2.01
N LEU A 100 7.90 -4.14 1.75
CA LEU A 100 7.00 -5.19 1.25
C LEU A 100 6.23 -5.81 2.42
N VAL A 101 4.93 -5.65 2.41
CA VAL A 101 4.04 -6.10 3.48
C VAL A 101 3.19 -7.27 3.00
N PRO A 102 3.43 -8.50 3.50
CA PRO A 102 2.59 -9.64 3.16
C PRO A 102 1.12 -9.39 3.55
N PRO A 103 0.14 -9.84 2.75
CA PRO A 103 -1.29 -9.64 3.03
C PRO A 103 -1.73 -10.14 4.41
N THR A 104 -1.14 -11.24 4.88
CA THR A 104 -1.41 -11.79 6.22
C THR A 104 -0.88 -10.90 7.34
N SER A 105 0.28 -10.27 7.12
CA SER A 105 0.87 -9.30 8.04
C SER A 105 0.04 -8.03 8.12
N LEU A 106 -0.44 -7.52 6.98
CA LEU A 106 -1.34 -6.37 6.94
C LEU A 106 -2.64 -6.63 7.71
N LYS A 107 -3.27 -7.80 7.49
CA LYS A 107 -4.46 -8.21 8.23
C LYS A 107 -4.19 -8.28 9.73
N LYS A 108 -3.06 -8.89 10.14
CA LYS A 108 -2.67 -8.96 11.55
C LYS A 108 -2.46 -7.58 12.16
N TYR A 109 -1.82 -6.68 11.43
CA TYR A 109 -1.59 -5.29 11.86
C TYR A 109 -2.91 -4.54 12.13
N VAL A 110 -3.91 -4.71 11.26
CA VAL A 110 -5.20 -4.02 11.39
C VAL A 110 -6.08 -4.66 12.45
N THR A 111 -6.19 -5.99 12.48
CA THR A 111 -7.22 -6.71 13.22
C THR A 111 -6.70 -7.53 14.42
N GLY A 112 -5.40 -7.67 14.57
CA GLY A 112 -4.77 -8.58 15.51
C GLY A 112 -4.71 -10.04 15.03
N LYS A 113 -5.35 -10.39 13.89
CA LYS A 113 -5.41 -11.75 13.33
C LYS A 113 -4.97 -11.76 11.87
N GLY A 114 -4.05 -12.66 11.51
CA GLY A 114 -3.51 -12.75 10.14
C GLY A 114 -4.38 -13.51 9.14
N THR A 115 -5.26 -14.39 9.61
CA THR A 115 -6.07 -15.30 8.77
C THR A 115 -7.53 -15.29 9.21
N GLY A 116 -8.43 -15.76 8.33
CA GLY A 116 -9.87 -15.84 8.62
C GLY A 116 -10.60 -14.49 8.63
N ILE A 117 -9.95 -13.42 8.21
CA ILE A 117 -10.53 -12.07 8.19
C ILE A 117 -11.17 -11.80 6.82
N GLN A 118 -12.46 -11.48 6.83
CA GLN A 118 -13.21 -11.05 5.65
C GLN A 118 -13.01 -9.55 5.38
N LYS A 119 -13.28 -9.11 4.15
CA LYS A 119 -13.09 -7.72 3.71
C LYS A 119 -13.87 -6.70 4.56
N ASN A 120 -15.14 -6.98 4.81
CA ASN A 120 -15.98 -6.12 5.64
C ASN A 120 -15.47 -5.98 7.09
N GLN A 121 -14.83 -7.03 7.63
CA GLN A 121 -14.19 -6.97 8.93
C GLN A 121 -12.95 -6.05 8.93
N MET A 122 -12.17 -6.05 7.84
CA MET A 122 -11.06 -5.10 7.69
C MET A 122 -11.55 -3.66 7.77
N LEU A 123 -12.59 -3.29 7.00
CA LEU A 123 -13.17 -1.95 7.00
C LEU A 123 -13.66 -1.55 8.41
N LEU A 124 -14.37 -2.46 9.08
CA LEU A 124 -14.86 -2.22 10.44
C LEU A 124 -13.75 -2.00 11.45
N HIS A 125 -12.66 -2.78 11.38
CA HIS A 125 -11.50 -2.61 12.27
C HIS A 125 -10.78 -1.29 12.02
N ILE A 126 -10.63 -0.87 10.77
CA ILE A 126 -10.03 0.41 10.39
C ILE A 126 -10.86 1.55 10.97
N TYR A 127 -12.19 1.51 10.80
CA TYR A 127 -13.09 2.51 11.36
C TYR A 127 -13.00 2.57 12.89
N LYS A 128 -13.12 1.43 13.57
CA LYS A 128 -13.06 1.38 15.04
C LYS A 128 -11.74 1.86 15.61
N LYS A 129 -10.63 1.61 14.88
CA LYS A 129 -9.29 1.86 15.38
C LYS A 129 -8.79 3.28 15.08
N TRP A 130 -9.15 3.79 13.92
CA TRP A 130 -8.61 5.07 13.43
C TRP A 130 -9.69 6.09 13.06
N GLY A 131 -10.97 5.77 13.22
CA GLY A 131 -12.08 6.67 12.92
C GLY A 131 -12.25 7.01 11.45
N VAL A 132 -11.65 6.23 10.53
CA VAL A 132 -11.69 6.50 9.10
C VAL A 132 -12.57 5.48 8.39
N GLU A 133 -13.55 5.97 7.63
CA GLU A 133 -14.46 5.16 6.85
C GLU A 133 -14.02 5.04 5.40
N PHE A 134 -14.10 3.82 4.85
CA PHE A 134 -13.82 3.53 3.46
C PHE A 134 -14.95 2.72 2.84
N THR A 135 -15.32 3.09 1.62
CA THR A 135 -16.25 2.34 0.77
C THR A 135 -15.53 1.38 -0.18
N ASP A 136 -14.23 1.57 -0.39
CA ASP A 136 -13.37 0.76 -1.25
C ASP A 136 -12.30 0.02 -0.41
N ASP A 137 -12.26 -1.31 -0.57
CA ASP A 137 -11.32 -2.17 0.14
C ASP A 137 -9.85 -1.92 -0.25
N ASN A 138 -9.58 -1.54 -1.52
CA ASN A 138 -8.22 -1.20 -1.94
C ASN A 138 -7.72 0.06 -1.25
N ALA A 139 -8.63 1.02 -1.08
CA ALA A 139 -8.36 2.25 -0.37
C ALA A 139 -8.04 1.98 1.11
N ALA A 140 -8.83 1.14 1.74
CA ALA A 140 -8.63 0.73 3.13
C ALA A 140 -7.30 -0.01 3.35
N ASP A 141 -6.95 -0.92 2.43
CA ASP A 141 -5.67 -1.65 2.51
C ASP A 141 -4.48 -0.71 2.27
N SER A 142 -4.58 0.22 1.31
CA SER A 142 -3.55 1.24 1.06
C SER A 142 -3.35 2.15 2.27
N TYR A 143 -4.44 2.59 2.91
CA TYR A 143 -4.38 3.33 4.16
C TYR A 143 -3.68 2.54 5.26
N SER A 144 -4.01 1.26 5.39
CA SER A 144 -3.40 0.37 6.38
C SER A 144 -1.90 0.18 6.14
N LEU A 145 -1.46 0.07 4.87
CA LEU A 145 -0.04 0.05 4.51
C LEU A 145 0.68 1.33 4.95
N ALA A 146 0.07 2.50 4.71
CA ALA A 146 0.63 3.76 5.17
C ALA A 146 0.73 3.84 6.71
N ARG A 147 -0.24 3.25 7.43
CA ARG A 147 -0.16 3.15 8.91
C ARG A 147 1.00 2.26 9.35
N VAL A 148 1.28 1.16 8.66
CA VAL A 148 2.42 0.28 8.99
C VAL A 148 3.73 1.07 8.99
N VAL A 149 4.01 1.88 7.97
CA VAL A 149 5.27 2.62 7.86
C VAL A 149 5.27 3.97 8.58
N SER A 150 4.15 4.36 9.20
CA SER A 150 4.06 5.65 9.91
C SER A 150 4.86 5.73 11.21
N GLY A 151 5.32 4.59 11.74
CA GLY A 151 5.99 4.51 13.04
C GLY A 151 5.07 4.73 14.25
N LYS A 152 3.78 4.98 14.03
CA LYS A 152 2.79 5.18 15.10
C LYS A 152 2.06 3.88 15.39
N HIS A 153 2.64 3.06 16.27
CA HIS A 153 2.10 1.76 16.68
C HIS A 153 1.61 1.84 18.12
N GLU A 154 0.29 1.70 18.32
CA GLU A 154 -0.34 1.85 19.63
C GLU A 154 -0.50 0.51 20.36
N LEU A 155 -0.68 -0.57 19.60
CA LEU A 155 -0.96 -1.90 20.15
C LEU A 155 0.25 -2.84 20.01
N ALA A 156 0.42 -3.73 20.97
CA ALA A 156 1.56 -4.65 21.01
C ALA A 156 1.69 -5.50 19.73
N TYR A 157 0.58 -5.97 19.17
CA TYR A 157 0.62 -6.74 17.92
C TYR A 157 0.96 -5.91 16.68
N GLU A 158 0.70 -4.60 16.67
CA GLU A 158 1.14 -3.70 15.61
C GLU A 158 2.66 -3.59 15.60
N LYS A 159 3.21 -3.38 16.79
CA LYS A 159 4.65 -3.31 16.99
C LYS A 159 5.32 -4.64 16.63
N ASP A 160 4.77 -5.79 17.07
CA ASP A 160 5.25 -7.12 16.71
C ASP A 160 5.26 -7.35 15.18
N VAL A 161 4.23 -6.89 14.47
CA VAL A 161 4.18 -6.97 13.00
C VAL A 161 5.23 -6.06 12.38
N TYR A 162 5.33 -4.81 12.85
CA TYR A 162 6.30 -3.85 12.31
C TYR A 162 7.74 -4.34 12.52
N ASP A 163 8.08 -4.79 13.73
CA ASP A 163 9.43 -5.27 14.05
C ASP A 163 9.84 -6.46 13.17
N LYS A 164 8.90 -7.38 12.89
CA LYS A 164 9.13 -8.51 11.97
C LYS A 164 9.35 -8.08 10.51
N LEU A 165 8.76 -6.97 10.11
CA LEU A 165 8.91 -6.42 8.76
C LEU A 165 10.22 -5.63 8.59
N GLN A 166 10.99 -5.39 9.64
CA GLN A 166 12.31 -4.74 9.53
C GLN A 166 13.41 -5.68 9.02
N ASP A 167 13.14 -6.98 8.88
CA ASP A 167 14.05 -7.92 8.22
C ASP A 167 14.35 -7.45 6.77
N VAL A 168 15.63 -7.48 6.39
CA VAL A 168 16.14 -7.02 5.07
C VAL A 168 15.34 -7.59 3.89
N LYS A 169 14.82 -8.81 4.01
CA LYS A 169 13.99 -9.46 2.97
C LYS A 169 12.69 -8.71 2.65
N HIS A 170 12.22 -7.85 3.55
CA HIS A 170 11.01 -7.05 3.35
C HIS A 170 11.30 -5.65 2.82
N ARG A 171 12.56 -5.28 2.65
CA ARG A 171 13.01 -4.06 1.98
C ARG A 171 13.75 -4.44 0.71
N GLU A 172 13.23 -4.09 -0.43
CA GLU A 172 13.93 -4.20 -1.70
C GLU A 172 15.05 -3.15 -1.75
N ARG A 173 16.28 -3.61 -1.84
CA ARG A 173 17.50 -2.80 -1.93
C ARG A 173 18.17 -2.99 -3.27
#